data_f1517f5bd1daa40c3bfb8c68fdd05c59
#
_entry.id   f1517f5bd1daa40c3bfb8c68fdd05c59
#
_cell.length_a   1.000
_cell.length_b   1.000
_cell.length_c   1.000
_cell.angle_alpha   90.00
_cell.angle_beta   90.00
_cell.angle_gamma   90.00
#
_symmetry.space_group_name_H-M   'P 1'
#
loop_
_entity.id
_entity.type
_entity.pdbx_description
1 polymer ?
#
loop_
_entity_poly.entity_id
_entity_poly.type
_entity_poly.pdbx_seq_one_letter_code
_entity_poly.pdbx_strand_id
1 'polypeptide(L)'
;MITTTGTNGITGKRYKEMSIAEFSKAAEVYETDKAGVYKMCKKDYPDVLAELEKEDFRDLLDCGCGTAPMLSLLKEKYPDKRYTGIDLTPKMIEVARSKNLPDVELVVGDCENLPFEDNSFDVVICCQSFHHYPNVQDFFDSVYRVLRPGGRLILRDMTAKSAFVLFLMNKVEVPLTNLTGHGDVHVYGKNEVEILCINSGLKMELFEKRGFFRLHCVARKE
;
A
#
# COMPACT_ATOMS: atom_id res chain seq x y z
N MET A 1 -20.17 -7.10 -10.35
CA MET A 1 -19.75 -7.42 -8.99
C MET A 1 -19.00 -8.74 -9.04
N ILE A 2 -17.68 -8.70 -9.06
CA ILE A 2 -16.87 -9.92 -8.88
C ILE A 2 -16.47 -9.90 -7.40
N THR A 3 -17.27 -10.57 -6.57
CA THR A 3 -16.84 -10.90 -5.22
C THR A 3 -15.73 -11.93 -5.36
N THR A 4 -14.48 -11.48 -5.20
CA THR A 4 -13.33 -12.37 -5.10
C THR A 4 -13.43 -13.12 -3.77
N THR A 5 -14.13 -14.25 -3.78
CA THR A 5 -13.92 -15.26 -2.75
C THR A 5 -12.48 -15.74 -2.94
N GLY A 6 -11.61 -15.40 -2.00
CA GLY A 6 -10.25 -15.92 -1.96
C GLY A 6 -10.30 -17.44 -2.09
N THR A 7 -9.28 -18.02 -2.69
CA THR A 7 -9.17 -19.44 -3.06
C THR A 7 -9.40 -20.46 -1.93
N ASN A 8 -9.66 -19.99 -0.68
CA ASN A 8 -9.82 -20.81 0.53
C ASN A 8 -11.13 -20.57 1.28
N GLY A 9 -12.16 -19.94 0.68
CA GLY A 9 -13.44 -19.67 1.35
C GLY A 9 -13.37 -18.58 2.46
N ILE A 10 -12.25 -17.87 2.59
CA ILE A 10 -12.08 -16.76 3.51
C ILE A 10 -12.77 -15.52 2.93
N THR A 11 -13.61 -14.86 3.72
CA THR A 11 -14.29 -13.62 3.30
C THR A 11 -13.35 -12.41 3.38
N GLY A 12 -13.62 -11.36 2.60
CA GLY A 12 -12.84 -10.11 2.64
C GLY A 12 -12.75 -9.52 4.06
N LYS A 13 -13.85 -9.57 4.82
CA LYS A 13 -13.87 -9.15 6.22
C LYS A 13 -12.86 -9.93 7.07
N ARG A 14 -12.76 -11.24 6.87
CA ARG A 14 -11.83 -12.08 7.64
C ARG A 14 -10.38 -11.76 7.36
N TYR A 15 -10.00 -11.47 6.11
CA TYR A 15 -8.66 -11.01 5.77
C TYR A 15 -8.29 -9.71 6.50
N LYS A 16 -9.19 -8.72 6.51
CA LYS A 16 -8.99 -7.46 7.24
C LYS A 16 -8.82 -7.69 8.75
N GLU A 17 -9.62 -8.56 9.35
CA GLU A 17 -9.49 -8.94 10.77
C GLU A 17 -8.13 -9.59 11.07
N MET A 18 -7.63 -10.45 10.17
CA MET A 18 -6.31 -11.09 10.31
C MET A 18 -5.19 -10.04 10.23
N SER A 19 -5.20 -9.17 9.24
CA SER A 19 -4.24 -8.08 9.09
C SER A 19 -4.25 -7.14 10.31
N ILE A 20 -5.41 -6.73 10.81
CA ILE A 20 -5.51 -5.92 12.02
C ILE A 20 -4.89 -6.64 13.22
N ALA A 21 -5.17 -7.94 13.39
CA ALA A 21 -4.64 -8.72 14.51
C ALA A 21 -3.11 -8.89 14.45
N GLU A 22 -2.57 -9.14 13.26
CA GLU A 22 -1.13 -9.26 13.02
C GLU A 22 -0.40 -7.94 13.30
N PHE A 23 -0.82 -6.87 12.63
CA PHE A 23 -0.16 -5.57 12.73
C PHE A 23 -0.36 -4.89 14.08
N SER A 24 -1.46 -5.17 14.80
CA SER A 24 -1.63 -4.71 16.18
C SER A 24 -0.57 -5.30 17.12
N LYS A 25 -0.19 -6.56 16.93
CA LYS A 25 0.87 -7.20 17.72
C LYS A 25 2.27 -6.66 17.39
N ALA A 26 2.47 -6.28 16.12
CA ALA A 26 3.76 -5.80 15.65
C ALA A 26 3.98 -4.31 15.92
N ALA A 27 2.94 -3.50 16.13
CA ALA A 27 2.98 -2.05 16.07
C ALA A 27 4.09 -1.42 16.93
N GLU A 28 4.25 -1.83 18.20
CA GLU A 28 5.23 -1.23 19.12
C GLU A 28 6.68 -1.59 18.79
N VAL A 29 6.90 -2.69 18.08
CA VAL A 29 8.23 -3.17 17.71
C VAL A 29 8.50 -3.07 16.22
N TYR A 30 7.55 -2.54 15.45
CA TYR A 30 7.55 -2.56 13.98
C TYR A 30 8.82 -1.99 13.38
N GLU A 31 9.28 -0.83 13.86
CA GLU A 31 10.50 -0.16 13.37
C GLU A 31 11.79 -0.61 14.07
N THR A 32 11.70 -1.58 14.97
CA THR A 32 12.87 -2.13 15.65
C THR A 32 13.50 -3.27 14.85
N ASP A 33 14.72 -3.66 15.24
CA ASP A 33 15.40 -4.82 14.65
C ASP A 33 14.69 -6.17 14.88
N LYS A 34 13.69 -6.19 15.76
CA LYS A 34 12.88 -7.37 16.05
C LYS A 34 11.82 -7.67 15.00
N ALA A 35 11.36 -6.64 14.25
CA ALA A 35 10.39 -6.80 13.19
C ALA A 35 11.09 -6.91 11.83
N GLY A 36 11.27 -8.13 11.34
CA GLY A 36 11.91 -8.36 10.02
C GLY A 36 11.20 -7.71 8.84
N VAL A 37 9.86 -7.53 8.95
CA VAL A 37 9.01 -6.92 7.91
C VAL A 37 9.43 -5.49 7.60
N TYR A 38 9.67 -4.65 8.61
CA TYR A 38 10.09 -3.26 8.43
C TYR A 38 11.40 -3.14 7.64
N LYS A 39 12.39 -4.01 7.93
CA LYS A 39 13.66 -4.03 7.17
C LYS A 39 13.46 -4.30 5.67
N MET A 40 12.42 -5.07 5.33
CA MET A 40 12.05 -5.31 3.94
C MET A 40 11.38 -4.09 3.33
N CYS A 41 10.41 -3.49 4.01
CA CYS A 41 9.67 -2.31 3.53
C CYS A 41 10.61 -1.12 3.31
N LYS A 42 11.54 -0.86 4.23
CA LYS A 42 12.51 0.23 4.13
C LYS A 42 13.37 0.19 2.87
N LYS A 43 13.59 -0.99 2.29
CA LYS A 43 14.34 -1.13 1.01
C LYS A 43 13.63 -0.51 -0.19
N ASP A 44 12.33 -0.27 -0.09
CA ASP A 44 11.52 0.32 -1.15
C ASP A 44 11.55 1.86 -1.11
N TYR A 45 11.95 2.47 0.01
CA TYR A 45 11.94 3.92 0.21
C TYR A 45 12.79 4.70 -0.78
N PRO A 46 14.02 4.30 -1.13
CA PRO A 46 14.82 4.99 -2.13
C PRO A 46 14.13 5.08 -3.50
N ASP A 47 13.40 4.03 -3.90
CA ASP A 47 12.69 4.02 -5.17
C ASP A 47 11.49 4.98 -5.15
N VAL A 48 10.76 5.05 -4.03
CA VAL A 48 9.65 6.00 -3.84
C VAL A 48 10.16 7.44 -3.85
N LEU A 49 11.25 7.72 -3.13
CA LEU A 49 11.86 9.05 -3.10
C LEU A 49 12.33 9.48 -4.49
N ALA A 50 13.02 8.60 -5.23
CA ALA A 50 13.47 8.88 -6.59
C ALA A 50 12.29 9.16 -7.54
N GLU A 51 11.15 8.52 -7.33
CA GLU A 51 9.94 8.78 -8.12
C GLU A 51 9.31 10.13 -7.74
N LEU A 52 9.27 10.47 -6.45
CA LEU A 52 8.76 11.75 -5.96
C LEU A 52 9.59 12.95 -6.46
N GLU A 53 10.90 12.77 -6.64
CA GLU A 53 11.82 13.82 -7.14
C GLU A 53 11.63 14.17 -8.63
N LYS A 54 10.93 13.34 -9.40
CA LYS A 54 10.71 13.60 -10.83
C LYS A 54 9.73 14.75 -11.11
N GLU A 55 8.75 14.94 -10.22
CA GLU A 55 7.71 15.95 -10.38
C GLU A 55 7.32 16.50 -9.02
N ASP A 56 7.11 17.82 -8.94
CA ASP A 56 6.68 18.47 -7.71
C ASP A 56 5.28 18.01 -7.28
N PHE A 57 5.01 18.07 -5.99
CA PHE A 57 3.73 17.74 -5.37
C PHE A 57 3.52 18.62 -4.14
N ARG A 58 2.27 18.79 -3.73
CA ARG A 58 1.91 19.51 -2.52
C ARG A 58 1.28 18.60 -1.48
N ASP A 59 0.32 17.79 -1.90
CA ASP A 59 -0.49 16.92 -1.05
C ASP A 59 -0.21 15.44 -1.37
N LEU A 60 0.27 14.70 -0.36
CA LEU A 60 0.59 13.28 -0.49
C LEU A 60 -0.20 12.45 0.51
N LEU A 61 -0.80 11.35 0.01
CA LEU A 61 -1.45 10.31 0.81
C LEU A 61 -0.59 9.04 0.84
N ASP A 62 -0.34 8.48 2.03
CA ASP A 62 0.30 7.18 2.24
C ASP A 62 -0.75 6.15 2.67
N CYS A 63 -1.07 5.22 1.76
CA CYS A 63 -2.03 4.15 1.97
C CYS A 63 -1.37 2.91 2.58
N GLY A 64 -1.83 2.50 3.76
CA GLY A 64 -1.18 1.48 4.58
C GLY A 64 0.08 2.04 5.23
N CYS A 65 -0.01 3.24 5.80
CA CYS A 65 1.16 3.97 6.32
C CYS A 65 1.81 3.31 7.56
N GLY A 66 1.17 2.34 8.18
CA GLY A 66 1.64 1.67 9.39
C GLY A 66 1.92 2.66 10.52
N THR A 67 3.11 2.56 11.11
CA THR A 67 3.60 3.51 12.13
C THR A 67 4.15 4.81 11.52
N ALA A 68 3.87 5.10 10.25
CA ALA A 68 4.27 6.29 9.48
C ALA A 68 5.80 6.51 9.32
N PRO A 69 6.62 5.47 9.08
CA PRO A 69 8.06 5.66 8.90
C PRO A 69 8.40 6.38 7.60
N MET A 70 7.65 6.14 6.51
CA MET A 70 7.82 6.86 5.24
C MET A 70 7.44 8.32 5.40
N LEU A 71 6.32 8.63 6.06
CA LEU A 71 5.91 10.01 6.31
C LEU A 71 6.89 10.76 7.20
N SER A 72 7.52 10.10 8.18
CA SER A 72 8.59 10.68 8.99
C SER A 72 9.77 11.12 8.11
N LEU A 73 10.21 10.24 7.21
CA LEU A 73 11.29 10.52 6.27
C LEU A 73 10.94 11.64 5.29
N LEU A 74 9.71 11.63 4.76
CA LEU A 74 9.23 12.65 3.83
C LEU A 74 9.11 14.02 4.50
N LYS A 75 8.61 14.07 5.74
CA LYS A 75 8.49 15.33 6.50
C LYS A 75 9.84 15.94 6.82
N GLU A 76 10.85 15.12 7.11
CA GLU A 76 12.23 15.57 7.29
C GLU A 76 12.81 16.15 5.98
N LYS A 77 12.60 15.45 4.86
CA LYS A 77 13.18 15.82 3.56
C LYS A 77 12.46 16.98 2.87
N TYR A 78 11.13 17.04 3.00
CA TYR A 78 10.27 18.05 2.35
C TYR A 78 9.28 18.63 3.37
N PRO A 79 9.75 19.50 4.30
CA PRO A 79 8.94 19.98 5.44
C PRO A 79 7.71 20.80 5.04
N ASP A 80 7.73 21.44 3.88
CA ASP A 80 6.67 22.34 3.41
C ASP A 80 5.51 21.63 2.71
N LYS A 81 5.63 20.31 2.49
CA LYS A 81 4.56 19.50 1.88
C LYS A 81 3.55 19.05 2.93
N ARG A 82 2.33 18.74 2.48
CA ARG A 82 1.26 18.23 3.33
C ARG A 82 1.16 16.71 3.18
N TYR A 83 1.02 16.04 4.29
CA TYR A 83 1.01 14.59 4.35
C TYR A 83 -0.19 14.07 5.10
N THR A 84 -0.82 13.05 4.54
CA THR A 84 -1.86 12.26 5.20
C THR A 84 -1.45 10.79 5.16
N GLY A 85 -1.58 10.11 6.29
CA GLY A 85 -1.41 8.66 6.39
C GLY A 85 -2.71 7.98 6.78
N ILE A 86 -3.00 6.87 6.13
CA ILE A 86 -4.16 6.03 6.47
C ILE A 86 -3.71 4.58 6.67
N ASP A 87 -4.19 3.96 7.74
CA ASP A 87 -3.97 2.54 8.02
C ASP A 87 -5.22 1.91 8.64
N LEU A 88 -5.48 0.66 8.30
CA LEU A 88 -6.63 -0.09 8.80
C LEU A 88 -6.49 -0.43 10.29
N THR A 89 -5.25 -0.49 10.80
CA THR A 89 -4.92 -0.95 12.15
C THR A 89 -4.86 0.21 13.14
N PRO A 90 -5.81 0.34 14.10
CA PRO A 90 -5.81 1.45 15.06
C PRO A 90 -4.50 1.56 15.86
N LYS A 91 -3.89 0.43 16.22
CA LYS A 91 -2.64 0.41 16.99
C LYS A 91 -1.44 0.96 16.21
N MET A 92 -1.39 0.74 14.90
CA MET A 92 -0.38 1.36 14.03
C MET A 92 -0.51 2.88 14.04
N ILE A 93 -1.72 3.40 13.88
CA ILE A 93 -1.98 4.85 13.91
C ILE A 93 -1.72 5.45 15.31
N GLU A 94 -2.01 4.72 16.40
CA GLU A 94 -1.65 5.15 17.75
C GLU A 94 -0.13 5.36 17.88
N VAL A 95 0.68 4.40 17.42
CA VAL A 95 2.14 4.50 17.43
C VAL A 95 2.61 5.62 16.50
N ALA A 96 2.02 5.75 15.30
CA ALA A 96 2.33 6.83 14.37
C ALA A 96 2.10 8.22 14.99
N ARG A 97 0.97 8.40 15.68
CA ARG A 97 0.62 9.66 16.40
C ARG A 97 1.59 9.99 17.53
N SER A 98 2.12 8.97 18.21
CA SER A 98 3.11 9.17 19.29
C SER A 98 4.41 9.82 18.82
N LYS A 99 4.71 9.79 17.51
CA LYS A 99 5.87 10.46 16.92
C LYS A 99 5.72 11.98 16.85
N ASN A 100 4.50 12.50 17.04
CA ASN A 100 4.19 13.93 17.00
C ASN A 100 4.72 14.64 15.74
N LEU A 101 4.53 14.02 14.56
CA LEU A 101 4.94 14.61 13.29
C LEU A 101 4.13 15.89 13.01
N PRO A 102 4.78 17.06 12.86
CA PRO A 102 4.05 18.31 12.67
C PRO A 102 3.34 18.34 11.32
N ASP A 103 2.08 18.80 11.29
CA ASP A 103 1.26 18.96 10.09
C ASP A 103 1.11 17.65 9.26
N VAL A 104 1.12 16.50 9.92
CA VAL A 104 0.82 15.19 9.32
C VAL A 104 -0.53 14.71 9.86
N GLU A 105 -1.49 14.52 8.97
CA GLU A 105 -2.78 13.93 9.32
C GLU A 105 -2.67 12.40 9.35
N LEU A 106 -3.19 11.76 10.40
CA LEU A 106 -3.16 10.31 10.58
C LEU A 106 -4.56 9.77 10.86
N VAL A 107 -5.03 8.90 9.97
CA VAL A 107 -6.41 8.40 9.95
C VAL A 107 -6.43 6.89 10.11
N VAL A 108 -7.31 6.38 10.98
CA VAL A 108 -7.67 4.96 10.99
C VAL A 108 -8.76 4.77 9.95
N GLY A 109 -8.49 3.96 8.93
CA GLY A 109 -9.44 3.77 7.84
C GLY A 109 -9.03 2.70 6.85
N ASP A 110 -9.96 2.41 5.94
CA ASP A 110 -9.83 1.37 4.93
C ASP A 110 -9.41 1.98 3.59
N CYS A 111 -8.27 1.55 3.06
CA CYS A 111 -7.78 2.02 1.76
C CYS A 111 -8.69 1.62 0.59
N GLU A 112 -9.52 0.59 0.74
CA GLU A 112 -10.53 0.22 -0.25
C GLU A 112 -11.71 1.19 -0.29
N ASN A 113 -11.87 2.05 0.74
CA ASN A 113 -12.90 3.09 0.82
C ASN A 113 -12.33 4.34 1.48
N LEU A 114 -11.50 5.07 0.75
CA LEU A 114 -10.77 6.23 1.26
C LEU A 114 -11.74 7.34 1.72
N PRO A 115 -11.66 7.80 2.99
CA PRO A 115 -12.60 8.78 3.56
C PRO A 115 -12.19 10.23 3.24
N PHE A 116 -11.68 10.47 2.04
CA PHE A 116 -11.23 11.79 1.60
C PHE A 116 -12.07 12.28 0.43
N GLU A 117 -12.09 13.60 0.22
CA GLU A 117 -12.81 14.22 -0.89
C GLU A 117 -12.13 13.91 -2.23
N ASP A 118 -12.92 14.03 -3.30
CA ASP A 118 -12.42 13.87 -4.67
C ASP A 118 -11.33 14.91 -4.97
N ASN A 119 -10.32 14.51 -5.73
CA ASN A 119 -9.25 15.41 -6.18
C ASN A 119 -8.50 16.14 -5.04
N SER A 120 -8.22 15.44 -3.95
CA SER A 120 -7.55 15.98 -2.76
C SER A 120 -6.02 15.88 -2.81
N PHE A 121 -5.48 14.90 -3.54
CA PHE A 121 -4.06 14.57 -3.51
C PHE A 121 -3.39 14.66 -4.88
N ASP A 122 -2.13 15.11 -4.90
CA ASP A 122 -1.28 15.09 -6.08
C ASP A 122 -0.58 13.72 -6.25
N VAL A 123 -0.27 13.09 -5.11
CA VAL A 123 0.39 11.79 -5.07
C VAL A 123 -0.27 10.88 -4.04
N VAL A 124 -0.51 9.64 -4.42
CA VAL A 124 -0.80 8.54 -3.51
C VAL A 124 0.36 7.57 -3.57
N ILE A 125 0.91 7.21 -2.42
CA ILE A 125 1.87 6.11 -2.31
C ILE A 125 1.23 4.93 -1.60
N CYS A 126 1.62 3.70 -1.96
CA CYS A 126 1.25 2.48 -1.26
C CYS A 126 2.44 1.52 -1.28
N CYS A 127 3.01 1.25 -0.10
CA CYS A 127 4.24 0.47 0.04
C CYS A 127 4.00 -0.76 0.89
N GLN A 128 4.13 -1.97 0.30
CA GLN A 128 4.01 -3.25 0.99
C GLN A 128 2.69 -3.38 1.77
N SER A 129 1.58 -3.05 1.12
CA SER A 129 0.26 -3.03 1.76
C SER A 129 -0.85 -3.60 0.88
N PHE A 130 -0.88 -3.31 -0.43
CA PHE A 130 -2.05 -3.65 -1.24
C PHE A 130 -2.26 -5.17 -1.45
N HIS A 131 -1.24 -5.99 -1.22
CA HIS A 131 -1.37 -7.45 -1.22
C HIS A 131 -2.27 -7.97 -0.07
N HIS A 132 -2.58 -7.14 0.93
CA HIS A 132 -3.54 -7.43 1.99
C HIS A 132 -4.99 -7.00 1.66
N TYR A 133 -5.24 -6.38 0.50
CA TYR A 133 -6.56 -5.81 0.18
C TYR A 133 -7.46 -6.84 -0.52
N PRO A 134 -8.54 -7.32 0.15
CA PRO A 134 -9.42 -8.34 -0.43
C PRO A 134 -10.28 -7.84 -1.61
N ASN A 135 -10.58 -6.53 -1.66
CA ASN A 135 -11.30 -5.91 -2.76
C ASN A 135 -10.39 -4.87 -3.44
N VAL A 136 -9.28 -5.32 -3.96
CA VAL A 136 -8.23 -4.46 -4.50
C VAL A 136 -8.71 -3.50 -5.60
N GLN A 137 -9.74 -3.84 -6.37
CA GLN A 137 -10.33 -2.91 -7.34
C GLN A 137 -10.90 -1.67 -6.64
N ASP A 138 -11.58 -1.85 -5.50
CA ASP A 138 -12.12 -0.73 -4.72
C ASP A 138 -11.01 0.22 -4.23
N PHE A 139 -9.80 -0.31 -3.94
CA PHE A 139 -8.63 0.50 -3.65
C PHE A 139 -8.21 1.35 -4.85
N PHE A 140 -8.08 0.76 -6.05
CA PHE A 140 -7.71 1.51 -7.26
C PHE A 140 -8.77 2.55 -7.63
N ASP A 141 -10.05 2.24 -7.48
CA ASP A 141 -11.17 3.16 -7.72
C ASP A 141 -11.15 4.32 -6.72
N SER A 142 -10.89 4.03 -5.43
CA SER A 142 -10.72 5.06 -4.39
C SER A 142 -9.51 5.95 -4.66
N VAL A 143 -8.38 5.39 -5.08
CA VAL A 143 -7.17 6.14 -5.47
C VAL A 143 -7.46 7.06 -6.65
N TYR A 144 -8.10 6.55 -7.71
CA TYR A 144 -8.51 7.38 -8.85
C TYR A 144 -9.38 8.56 -8.42
N ARG A 145 -10.34 8.32 -7.56
CA ARG A 145 -11.26 9.35 -7.06
C ARG A 145 -10.53 10.46 -6.31
N VAL A 146 -9.64 10.11 -5.38
CA VAL A 146 -8.97 11.10 -4.53
C VAL A 146 -7.78 11.80 -5.20
N LEU A 147 -7.19 11.22 -6.25
CA LEU A 147 -6.17 11.88 -7.05
C LEU A 147 -6.74 13.07 -7.83
N ARG A 148 -6.00 14.16 -7.88
CA ARG A 148 -6.26 15.26 -8.81
C ARG A 148 -5.99 14.83 -10.26
N PRO A 149 -6.62 15.48 -11.27
CA PRO A 149 -6.17 15.33 -12.65
C PRO A 149 -4.66 15.58 -12.76
N GLY A 150 -3.94 14.69 -13.43
CA GLY A 150 -2.48 14.70 -13.50
C GLY A 150 -1.77 14.07 -12.27
N GLY A 151 -2.50 13.79 -11.19
CA GLY A 151 -1.94 13.13 -10.02
C GLY A 151 -1.56 11.67 -10.26
N ARG A 152 -0.68 11.12 -9.42
CA ARG A 152 -0.10 9.79 -9.64
C ARG A 152 -0.13 8.88 -8.42
N LEU A 153 -0.34 7.59 -8.67
CA LEU A 153 -0.12 6.49 -7.73
C LEU A 153 1.30 5.96 -7.90
N ILE A 154 2.05 5.85 -6.81
CA ILE A 154 3.34 5.15 -6.75
C ILE A 154 3.16 3.90 -5.89
N LEU A 155 3.24 2.74 -6.50
CA LEU A 155 2.97 1.45 -5.87
C LEU A 155 4.26 0.64 -5.77
N ARG A 156 4.59 0.23 -4.54
CA ARG A 156 5.71 -0.68 -4.23
C ARG A 156 5.19 -1.87 -3.45
N ASP A 157 5.34 -3.08 -4.00
CA ASP A 157 4.85 -4.27 -3.32
C ASP A 157 5.58 -5.54 -3.77
N MET A 158 5.12 -6.67 -3.29
CA MET A 158 5.63 -7.98 -3.69
C MET A 158 5.18 -8.33 -5.10
N THR A 159 6.02 -9.05 -5.83
CA THR A 159 5.71 -9.71 -7.10
C THR A 159 6.70 -10.85 -7.35
N ALA A 160 6.59 -11.55 -8.47
CA ALA A 160 7.54 -12.56 -8.89
C ALA A 160 8.05 -12.31 -10.32
N LYS A 161 9.30 -12.72 -10.60
CA LYS A 161 9.89 -12.58 -11.95
C LYS A 161 9.19 -13.46 -12.97
N SER A 162 8.83 -14.69 -12.61
CA SER A 162 8.17 -15.61 -13.54
C SER A 162 6.71 -15.86 -13.15
N ALA A 163 5.86 -16.09 -14.15
CA ALA A 163 4.46 -16.43 -13.94
C ALA A 163 4.30 -17.72 -13.13
N PHE A 164 5.23 -18.68 -13.27
CA PHE A 164 5.19 -19.92 -12.51
C PHE A 164 5.44 -19.67 -11.00
N VAL A 165 6.45 -18.83 -10.67
CA VAL A 165 6.71 -18.49 -9.27
C VAL A 165 5.53 -17.69 -8.69
N LEU A 166 4.97 -16.73 -9.44
CA LEU A 166 3.79 -15.97 -9.03
C LEU A 166 2.59 -16.90 -8.74
N PHE A 167 2.38 -17.91 -9.61
CA PHE A 167 1.36 -18.93 -9.40
C PHE A 167 1.61 -19.70 -8.09
N LEU A 168 2.85 -20.14 -7.83
CA LEU A 168 3.19 -20.84 -6.59
C LEU A 168 3.00 -19.97 -5.35
N MET A 169 3.39 -18.69 -5.40
CA MET A 169 3.14 -17.74 -4.30
C MET A 169 1.65 -17.68 -3.97
N ASN A 170 0.81 -17.48 -4.97
CA ASN A 170 -0.64 -17.33 -4.76
C ASN A 170 -1.36 -18.65 -4.41
N LYS A 171 -0.85 -19.81 -4.85
CA LYS A 171 -1.51 -21.10 -4.62
C LYS A 171 -0.97 -21.88 -3.43
N VAL A 172 0.24 -21.55 -2.97
CA VAL A 172 0.91 -22.28 -1.90
C VAL A 172 1.31 -21.35 -0.77
N GLU A 173 2.12 -20.31 -1.05
CA GLU A 173 2.68 -19.45 -0.01
C GLU A 173 1.58 -18.63 0.70
N VAL A 174 0.77 -17.88 -0.02
CA VAL A 174 -0.33 -17.07 0.52
C VAL A 174 -1.32 -17.91 1.35
N PRO A 175 -1.81 -19.07 0.90
CA PRO A 175 -2.62 -19.94 1.75
C PRO A 175 -1.90 -20.43 3.02
N LEU A 176 -0.61 -20.77 2.94
CA LEU A 176 0.17 -21.22 4.10
C LEU A 176 0.40 -20.11 5.12
N THR A 177 0.74 -18.89 4.68
CA THR A 177 0.89 -17.74 5.58
C THR A 177 -0.42 -17.43 6.31
N ASN A 178 -1.55 -17.56 5.63
CA ASN A 178 -2.86 -17.36 6.24
C ASN A 178 -3.24 -18.40 7.31
N LEU A 179 -2.66 -19.60 7.27
CA LEU A 179 -2.81 -20.58 8.36
C LEU A 179 -2.14 -20.09 9.66
N THR A 180 -1.14 -19.23 9.54
CA THR A 180 -0.45 -18.60 10.68
C THR A 180 -0.99 -17.21 11.01
N GLY A 181 -1.99 -16.71 10.27
CA GLY A 181 -2.75 -15.52 10.59
C GLY A 181 -2.24 -14.23 9.98
N HIS A 182 -1.49 -14.28 8.86
CA HIS A 182 -0.89 -13.09 8.23
C HIS A 182 -1.86 -12.19 7.47
N GLY A 183 -2.94 -12.71 6.92
CA GLY A 183 -3.93 -11.90 6.21
C GLY A 183 -3.53 -11.49 4.79
N ASP A 184 -2.54 -12.17 4.20
CA ASP A 184 -2.18 -11.97 2.79
C ASP A 184 -3.33 -12.44 1.87
N VAL A 185 -3.67 -11.64 0.86
CA VAL A 185 -4.75 -11.97 -0.07
C VAL A 185 -4.19 -12.48 -1.38
N HIS A 186 -3.32 -11.69 -2.02
CA HIS A 186 -2.82 -11.99 -3.35
C HIS A 186 -1.53 -11.23 -3.68
N VAL A 187 -0.64 -11.87 -4.41
CA VAL A 187 0.57 -11.26 -4.98
C VAL A 187 0.33 -10.98 -6.46
N TYR A 188 0.46 -9.73 -6.86
CA TYR A 188 0.04 -9.26 -8.18
C TYR A 188 1.16 -9.27 -9.21
N GLY A 189 0.83 -9.67 -10.44
CA GLY A 189 1.66 -9.55 -11.63
C GLY A 189 1.32 -8.30 -12.45
N LYS A 190 2.17 -8.02 -13.48
CA LYS A 190 2.00 -6.84 -14.35
C LYS A 190 0.60 -6.73 -14.95
N ASN A 191 0.13 -7.81 -15.58
CA ASN A 191 -1.15 -7.81 -16.31
C ASN A 191 -2.33 -7.57 -15.36
N GLU A 192 -2.26 -8.08 -14.13
CA GLU A 192 -3.31 -7.88 -13.13
C GLU A 192 -3.36 -6.41 -12.68
N VAL A 193 -2.18 -5.82 -12.38
CA VAL A 193 -2.10 -4.38 -12.00
C VAL A 193 -2.54 -3.49 -13.16
N GLU A 194 -2.18 -3.83 -14.40
CA GLU A 194 -2.61 -3.09 -15.60
C GLU A 194 -4.14 -3.11 -15.76
N ILE A 195 -4.78 -4.26 -15.57
CA ILE A 195 -6.23 -4.39 -15.61
C ILE A 195 -6.90 -3.57 -14.50
N LEU A 196 -6.35 -3.59 -13.27
CA LEU A 196 -6.86 -2.78 -12.15
C LEU A 196 -6.77 -1.29 -12.45
N CYS A 197 -5.66 -0.84 -13.02
CA CYS A 197 -5.51 0.55 -13.47
C CYS A 197 -6.54 0.93 -14.54
N ILE A 198 -6.67 0.12 -15.60
CA ILE A 198 -7.62 0.38 -16.69
C ILE A 198 -9.06 0.45 -16.17
N ASN A 199 -9.46 -0.49 -15.33
CA ASN A 199 -10.81 -0.54 -14.77
C ASN A 199 -11.15 0.69 -13.92
N SER A 200 -10.16 1.25 -13.19
CA SER A 200 -10.34 2.46 -12.38
C SER A 200 -10.22 3.77 -13.18
N GLY A 201 -9.73 3.72 -14.42
CA GLY A 201 -9.43 4.91 -15.22
C GLY A 201 -8.02 5.47 -15.03
N LEU A 202 -7.15 4.78 -14.29
CA LEU A 202 -5.73 5.11 -14.19
C LEU A 202 -4.97 4.62 -15.42
N LYS A 203 -4.00 5.40 -15.88
CA LYS A 203 -3.07 4.98 -16.92
C LYS A 203 -1.76 4.53 -16.30
N MET A 204 -1.43 3.25 -16.45
CA MET A 204 -0.15 2.73 -16.00
C MET A 204 0.98 3.26 -16.89
N GLU A 205 1.87 4.10 -16.33
CA GLU A 205 3.03 4.69 -17.03
C GLU A 205 4.28 3.84 -16.90
N LEU A 206 4.42 3.18 -15.75
CA LEU A 206 5.61 2.36 -15.46
C LEU A 206 5.20 1.09 -14.72
N PHE A 207 5.78 -0.03 -15.10
CA PHE A 207 5.80 -1.24 -14.29
C PHE A 207 7.14 -1.95 -14.43
N GLU A 208 7.89 -1.99 -13.36
CA GLU A 208 9.18 -2.65 -13.29
C GLU A 208 9.21 -3.72 -12.20
N LYS A 209 9.92 -4.79 -12.48
CA LYS A 209 10.27 -5.80 -11.48
C LYS A 209 11.69 -5.54 -10.99
N ARG A 210 11.82 -5.07 -9.76
CA ARG A 210 13.10 -4.71 -9.13
C ARG A 210 13.54 -5.78 -8.14
N GLY A 211 14.82 -6.17 -8.18
CA GLY A 211 15.32 -7.26 -7.37
C GLY A 211 14.62 -8.61 -7.70
N PHE A 212 14.41 -9.45 -6.70
CA PHE A 212 13.82 -10.78 -6.89
C PHE A 212 12.29 -10.77 -6.81
N PHE A 213 11.72 -9.97 -5.90
CA PHE A 213 10.31 -10.05 -5.53
C PHE A 213 9.66 -8.68 -5.32
N ARG A 214 10.10 -7.64 -6.05
CA ARG A 214 9.57 -6.28 -5.88
C ARG A 214 8.98 -5.76 -7.18
N LEU A 215 7.76 -5.26 -7.13
CA LEU A 215 7.21 -4.42 -8.18
C LEU A 215 7.44 -2.93 -7.85
N HIS A 216 7.61 -2.16 -8.88
CA HIS A 216 7.53 -0.71 -8.86
C HIS A 216 6.59 -0.28 -9.99
N CYS A 217 5.49 0.33 -9.63
CA CYS A 217 4.49 0.77 -10.59
C CYS A 217 4.16 2.24 -10.35
N VAL A 218 4.02 2.98 -11.44
CA VAL A 218 3.49 4.34 -11.46
C VAL A 218 2.29 4.37 -12.37
N ALA A 219 1.18 4.87 -11.86
CA ALA A 219 -0.04 5.05 -12.64
C ALA A 219 -0.59 6.47 -12.42
N ARG A 220 -1.16 7.08 -13.47
CA ARG A 220 -1.61 8.47 -13.50
C ARG A 220 -3.10 8.58 -13.76
N LYS A 221 -3.74 9.54 -13.09
CA LYS A 221 -5.06 10.04 -13.45
C LYS A 221 -4.92 11.10 -14.56
N GLU A 222 -5.40 10.78 -15.75
CA GLU A 222 -5.44 11.73 -16.89
C GLU A 222 -6.57 12.77 -16.75
#